data_24d66db5c9a1d096923a0daab150511e
#
_entry.id   24d66db5c9a1d096923a0daab150511e
#
_cell.length_a   1.000
_cell.length_b   1.000
_cell.length_c   1.000
_cell.angle_alpha   90.00
_cell.angle_beta   90.00
_cell.angle_gamma   90.00
#
_symmetry.space_group_name_H-M   'P 1'
#
loop_
_entity.id
_entity.type
_entity.pdbx_description
1 polymer ?
#
loop_
_entity_poly.entity_id
_entity_poly.type
_entity_poly.pdbx_seq_one_letter_code
_entity_poly.pdbx_strand_id
1 'polypeptide(L)'
;MKKKYSSRRKFIKTSLLGLTAITFPNIIKSNENQDYDVVVIGAGAAGLAATEELIKAGKKVICLEASERIGGRAFTDNQIFGEPYDLGALWLDNGETNPFKKFGENNSNFNLYKERSEEMYNLYSGNKKITKEDNIWKVYDGIQGTIAKTRKDIAPIEVVPYQDNRWFDTMHMTIGAWEMGKDFSDYSCKDYNFDYEIRESDPWHCKEGFGYLVSEMFKTTPVKLNTKVKEIDWSGSGVKVTTDKGDIKAKTCLITVSNGVLSSGEIKFTPKLSIEKEESFHKI
;
A
#
# COMPACT_ATOMS: atom_id res chain seq x y z
N MET A 1 -32.67 8.56 -7.23
CA MET A 1 -32.68 7.14 -6.83
C MET A 1 -31.26 6.79 -6.40
N LYS A 2 -30.98 6.71 -5.10
CA LYS A 2 -29.64 6.36 -4.58
C LYS A 2 -29.40 4.86 -4.81
N LYS A 3 -28.52 4.49 -5.73
CA LYS A 3 -28.03 3.11 -5.85
C LYS A 3 -27.20 2.76 -4.60
N LYS A 4 -27.70 1.85 -3.78
CA LYS A 4 -26.96 1.25 -2.67
C LYS A 4 -25.84 0.38 -3.27
N TYR A 5 -24.62 0.84 -3.24
CA TYR A 5 -23.47 0.01 -3.55
C TYR A 5 -23.25 -0.96 -2.39
N SER A 6 -23.06 -2.24 -2.73
CA SER A 6 -22.74 -3.30 -1.76
C SER A 6 -21.32 -3.07 -1.26
N SER A 7 -21.15 -2.76 0.02
CA SER A 7 -19.84 -2.54 0.61
C SER A 7 -18.96 -3.80 0.51
N ARG A 8 -17.63 -3.65 0.43
CA ARG A 8 -16.66 -4.76 0.46
C ARG A 8 -16.94 -5.77 1.58
N ARG A 9 -17.42 -5.30 2.72
CA ARG A 9 -17.89 -6.14 3.84
C ARG A 9 -19.03 -7.07 3.44
N LYS A 10 -19.95 -6.63 2.57
CA LYS A 10 -21.05 -7.45 2.07
C LYS A 10 -20.56 -8.47 1.03
N PHE A 11 -19.60 -8.05 0.18
CA PHE A 11 -18.94 -8.95 -0.77
C PHE A 11 -18.16 -10.05 -0.05
N ILE A 12 -17.35 -9.72 0.96
CA ILE A 12 -16.61 -10.70 1.77
C ILE A 12 -17.57 -11.64 2.52
N LYS A 13 -18.65 -11.11 3.11
CA LYS A 13 -19.66 -11.94 3.79
C LYS A 13 -20.44 -12.85 2.82
N THR A 14 -20.73 -12.38 1.60
CA THR A 14 -21.44 -13.16 0.59
C THR A 14 -20.50 -14.19 -0.07
N SER A 15 -19.22 -13.88 -0.21
CA SER A 15 -18.21 -14.84 -0.68
C SER A 15 -17.94 -15.95 0.34
N LEU A 16 -18.04 -15.68 1.65
CA LEU A 16 -17.93 -16.73 2.68
C LEU A 16 -19.15 -17.68 2.70
N LEU A 17 -20.32 -17.23 2.27
CA LEU A 17 -21.53 -18.05 2.20
C LEU A 17 -21.67 -18.83 0.88
N GLY A 18 -20.90 -18.45 -0.15
CA GLY A 18 -20.86 -19.15 -1.46
C GLY A 18 -19.83 -20.28 -1.55
N LEU A 19 -19.08 -20.55 -0.50
CA LEU A 19 -17.98 -21.55 -0.45
C LEU A 19 -18.39 -22.95 -0.03
N THR A 20 -19.65 -23.31 -0.19
CA THR A 20 -20.11 -24.70 -0.03
C THR A 20 -20.20 -25.38 -1.39
N ALA A 21 -19.10 -25.60 -2.06
CA ALA A 21 -18.87 -26.67 -3.06
C ALA A 21 -17.60 -26.44 -3.92
N ILE A 22 -16.52 -25.91 -3.36
CA ILE A 22 -15.21 -26.18 -3.95
C ILE A 22 -14.63 -27.32 -3.11
N THR A 23 -14.75 -28.53 -3.63
CA THR A 23 -13.98 -29.66 -3.15
C THR A 23 -12.50 -29.30 -3.28
N PHE A 24 -11.87 -28.89 -2.18
CA PHE A 24 -10.42 -28.82 -2.11
C PHE A 24 -9.91 -30.26 -2.28
N PRO A 25 -9.23 -30.58 -3.40
CA PRO A 25 -8.53 -31.84 -3.47
C PRO A 25 -7.35 -31.73 -2.49
N ASN A 26 -7.32 -32.68 -1.58
CA ASN A 26 -6.30 -32.92 -0.59
C ASN A 26 -6.31 -32.01 0.65
N ILE A 27 -6.87 -32.52 1.71
CA ILE A 27 -6.42 -32.24 3.07
C ILE A 27 -4.90 -32.45 3.06
N ILE A 28 -4.15 -31.34 3.13
CA ILE A 28 -2.70 -31.39 3.29
C ILE A 28 -2.46 -32.11 4.61
N LYS A 29 -2.00 -33.34 4.54
CA LYS A 29 -1.47 -34.03 5.71
C LYS A 29 -0.42 -33.13 6.30
N SER A 30 -0.59 -32.66 7.52
CA SER A 30 0.40 -31.89 8.24
C SER A 30 1.69 -32.73 8.30
N ASN A 31 2.69 -32.33 7.56
CA ASN A 31 4.03 -32.93 7.69
C ASN A 31 4.55 -32.51 9.08
N GLU A 32 4.88 -33.48 9.91
CA GLU A 32 5.37 -33.26 11.29
C GLU A 32 6.66 -32.46 11.39
N ASN A 33 7.26 -32.10 10.24
CA ASN A 33 8.54 -31.37 10.12
C ASN A 33 8.42 -29.90 9.68
N GLN A 34 7.29 -29.25 9.91
CA GLN A 34 7.15 -27.81 9.61
C GLN A 34 7.35 -26.98 10.88
N ASP A 35 8.29 -26.04 10.81
CA ASP A 35 8.66 -25.19 11.96
C ASP A 35 7.57 -24.18 12.32
N TYR A 36 6.75 -23.75 11.33
CA TYR A 36 5.72 -22.73 11.44
C TYR A 36 4.45 -23.09 10.69
N ASP A 37 3.33 -22.48 11.11
CA ASP A 37 2.09 -22.52 10.32
C ASP A 37 2.19 -21.55 9.14
N VAL A 38 2.69 -20.33 9.40
CA VAL A 38 2.82 -19.27 8.38
C VAL A 38 4.17 -18.57 8.49
N VAL A 39 4.82 -18.37 7.34
CA VAL A 39 5.91 -17.39 7.19
C VAL A 39 5.32 -16.14 6.55
N VAL A 40 5.46 -14.99 7.20
CA VAL A 40 5.14 -13.67 6.64
C VAL A 40 6.42 -13.04 6.12
N ILE A 41 6.42 -12.60 4.86
CA ILE A 41 7.59 -12.02 4.19
C ILE A 41 7.36 -10.53 3.97
N GLY A 42 8.13 -9.71 4.66
CA GLY A 42 8.03 -8.26 4.74
C GLY A 42 7.36 -7.78 6.02
N ALA A 43 8.04 -6.90 6.77
CA ALA A 43 7.52 -6.26 7.99
C ALA A 43 7.09 -4.81 7.74
N GLY A 44 6.46 -4.54 6.61
CA GLY A 44 5.66 -3.33 6.40
C GLY A 44 4.33 -3.42 7.16
N ALA A 45 3.51 -2.36 7.11
CA ALA A 45 2.22 -2.29 7.79
C ALA A 45 1.32 -3.53 7.55
N ALA A 46 1.27 -4.01 6.30
CA ALA A 46 0.47 -5.19 5.94
C ALA A 46 0.99 -6.48 6.59
N GLY A 47 2.31 -6.71 6.56
CA GLY A 47 2.92 -7.90 7.13
C GLY A 47 2.86 -7.91 8.64
N LEU A 48 3.06 -6.77 9.29
CA LEU A 48 2.94 -6.61 10.73
C LEU A 48 1.51 -6.90 11.21
N ALA A 49 0.51 -6.27 10.57
CA ALA A 49 -0.90 -6.51 10.87
C ALA A 49 -1.29 -7.97 10.67
N ALA A 50 -0.85 -8.58 9.56
CA ALA A 50 -1.10 -9.99 9.29
C ALA A 50 -0.46 -10.91 10.33
N THR A 51 0.77 -10.60 10.75
CA THR A 51 1.48 -11.37 11.79
C THR A 51 0.71 -11.35 13.10
N GLU A 52 0.26 -10.18 13.55
CA GLU A 52 -0.53 -10.09 14.78
C GLU A 52 -1.86 -10.84 14.70
N GLU A 53 -2.60 -10.67 13.61
CA GLU A 53 -3.90 -11.36 13.44
C GLU A 53 -3.73 -12.87 13.39
N LEU A 54 -2.69 -13.37 12.75
CA LEU A 54 -2.37 -14.79 12.72
C LEU A 54 -1.97 -15.32 14.11
N ILE A 55 -1.18 -14.57 14.87
CA ILE A 55 -0.83 -14.91 16.25
C ILE A 55 -2.07 -14.92 17.15
N LYS A 56 -2.94 -13.89 17.06
CA LYS A 56 -4.24 -13.86 17.76
C LYS A 56 -5.14 -15.05 17.42
N ALA A 57 -5.04 -15.55 16.18
CA ALA A 57 -5.73 -16.77 15.74
C ALA A 57 -5.03 -18.08 16.17
N GLY A 58 -4.04 -18.03 17.05
CA GLY A 58 -3.33 -19.18 17.59
C GLY A 58 -2.38 -19.87 16.61
N LYS A 59 -1.95 -19.18 15.54
CA LYS A 59 -0.99 -19.74 14.58
C LYS A 59 0.45 -19.53 15.04
N LYS A 60 1.31 -20.50 14.75
CA LYS A 60 2.75 -20.38 14.92
C LYS A 60 3.31 -19.62 13.72
N VAL A 61 3.65 -18.35 13.90
CA VAL A 61 4.05 -17.42 12.82
C VAL A 61 5.49 -16.97 13.00
N ILE A 62 6.18 -16.76 11.89
CA ILE A 62 7.43 -16.00 11.81
C ILE A 62 7.29 -14.90 10.76
N CYS A 63 7.65 -13.68 11.10
CA CYS A 63 7.75 -12.56 10.18
C CYS A 63 9.22 -12.29 9.84
N LEU A 64 9.54 -12.22 8.56
CA LEU A 64 10.89 -11.98 8.04
C LEU A 64 10.97 -10.60 7.39
N GLU A 65 11.98 -9.83 7.74
CA GLU A 65 12.26 -8.53 7.17
C GLU A 65 13.72 -8.43 6.71
N ALA A 66 13.92 -7.97 5.50
CA ALA A 66 15.25 -7.86 4.90
C ALA A 66 16.07 -6.72 5.52
N SER A 67 15.43 -5.64 5.95
CA SER A 67 16.07 -4.47 6.54
C SER A 67 16.30 -4.62 8.05
N GLU A 68 16.95 -3.62 8.64
CA GLU A 68 17.21 -3.53 10.08
C GLU A 68 16.03 -2.94 10.88
N ARG A 69 14.92 -2.56 10.22
CA ARG A 69 13.76 -1.90 10.81
C ARG A 69 12.44 -2.47 10.31
N ILE A 70 11.38 -2.27 11.08
CA ILE A 70 9.99 -2.52 10.67
C ILE A 70 9.38 -1.27 10.02
N GLY A 71 8.15 -1.37 9.53
CA GLY A 71 7.36 -0.26 8.98
C GLY A 71 7.41 -0.16 7.44
N GLY A 72 8.46 -0.71 6.80
CA GLY A 72 8.59 -0.67 5.34
C GLY A 72 8.60 0.76 4.78
N ARG A 73 7.61 1.11 3.95
CA ARG A 73 7.44 2.45 3.35
C ARG A 73 6.90 3.51 4.33
N ALA A 74 6.45 3.15 5.52
CA ALA A 74 6.21 4.08 6.61
C ALA A 74 7.49 4.21 7.43
N PHE A 75 8.18 5.34 7.28
CA PHE A 75 9.45 5.60 7.95
C PHE A 75 9.59 7.07 8.31
N THR A 76 9.77 7.32 9.60
CA THR A 76 10.07 8.66 10.15
C THR A 76 11.55 8.76 10.49
N ASP A 77 12.21 9.76 9.96
CA ASP A 77 13.58 10.14 10.34
C ASP A 77 13.56 11.32 11.30
N ASN A 78 14.39 11.25 12.34
CA ASN A 78 14.54 12.32 13.36
C ASN A 78 15.91 12.96 13.33
N GLN A 79 16.81 12.53 12.44
CA GLN A 79 18.23 12.91 12.47
C GLN A 79 18.55 13.98 11.43
N ILE A 80 17.97 13.88 10.23
CA ILE A 80 18.30 14.76 9.10
C ILE A 80 17.99 16.23 9.40
N PHE A 81 16.82 16.49 9.99
CA PHE A 81 16.38 17.87 10.27
C PHE A 81 16.32 18.19 11.77
N GLY A 82 16.60 17.24 12.64
CA GLY A 82 16.43 17.38 14.10
C GLY A 82 14.98 17.40 14.58
N GLU A 83 14.03 17.19 13.68
CA GLU A 83 12.59 17.10 13.92
C GLU A 83 12.06 15.86 13.18
N PRO A 84 10.93 15.26 13.62
CA PRO A 84 10.32 14.14 12.93
C PRO A 84 9.97 14.48 11.48
N TYR A 85 10.45 13.67 10.55
CA TYR A 85 10.19 13.85 9.13
C TYR A 85 9.91 12.50 8.47
N ASP A 86 8.72 12.35 7.87
CA ASP A 86 8.35 11.13 7.17
C ASP A 86 9.00 11.07 5.77
N LEU A 87 9.85 10.08 5.56
CA LEU A 87 10.52 9.79 4.29
C LEU A 87 9.69 8.86 3.38
N GLY A 88 8.45 8.61 3.73
CA GLY A 88 7.54 7.74 3.00
C GLY A 88 6.10 8.15 3.21
N ALA A 89 5.25 7.20 3.61
CA ALA A 89 3.86 7.47 3.90
C ALA A 89 3.71 8.45 5.08
N LEU A 90 2.86 9.45 4.90
CA LEU A 90 2.64 10.51 5.90
C LEU A 90 1.15 10.80 6.16
N TRP A 91 0.25 10.35 5.27
CA TRP A 91 -1.18 10.59 5.39
C TRP A 91 -1.93 9.43 6.06
N LEU A 92 -2.82 9.79 6.96
CA LEU A 92 -3.79 8.91 7.58
C LEU A 92 -5.14 9.12 6.89
N ASP A 93 -5.29 8.55 5.70
CA ASP A 93 -6.54 8.62 4.94
C ASP A 93 -7.66 7.81 5.62
N ASN A 94 -8.92 8.13 5.26
CA ASN A 94 -10.11 7.44 5.78
C ASN A 94 -10.16 7.43 7.32
N GLY A 95 -10.01 8.60 7.92
CA GLY A 95 -9.77 8.78 9.35
C GLY A 95 -10.77 8.09 10.29
N GLU A 96 -12.04 7.91 9.90
CA GLU A 96 -13.05 7.23 10.72
C GLU A 96 -12.78 5.71 10.83
N THR A 97 -12.21 5.11 9.82
CA THR A 97 -11.97 3.67 9.73
C THR A 97 -10.51 3.27 9.88
N ASN A 98 -9.59 4.23 9.80
CA ASN A 98 -8.15 4.00 9.82
C ASN A 98 -7.67 3.47 11.19
N PRO A 99 -7.09 2.24 11.24
CA PRO A 99 -6.64 1.65 12.51
C PRO A 99 -5.47 2.40 13.13
N PHE A 100 -4.60 3.00 12.33
CA PHE A 100 -3.45 3.78 12.81
C PHE A 100 -3.91 5.07 13.49
N LYS A 101 -4.92 5.76 12.91
CA LYS A 101 -5.51 6.93 13.54
C LYS A 101 -6.12 6.58 14.90
N LYS A 102 -6.89 5.49 14.97
CA LYS A 102 -7.47 5.02 16.23
C LYS A 102 -6.41 4.68 17.27
N PHE A 103 -5.30 4.08 16.86
CA PHE A 103 -4.18 3.81 17.76
C PHE A 103 -3.56 5.11 18.28
N GLY A 104 -3.28 6.08 17.40
CA GLY A 104 -2.72 7.38 17.78
C GLY A 104 -3.64 8.17 18.70
N GLU A 105 -4.96 8.20 18.46
CA GLU A 105 -5.94 8.87 19.32
C GLU A 105 -6.00 8.27 20.75
N ASN A 106 -5.74 6.98 20.88
CA ASN A 106 -5.73 6.28 22.18
C ASN A 106 -4.37 6.23 22.84
N ASN A 107 -3.36 6.91 22.29
CA ASN A 107 -2.00 6.92 22.80
C ASN A 107 -1.50 8.36 22.96
N SER A 108 -1.32 8.78 24.21
CA SER A 108 -0.91 10.16 24.57
C SER A 108 0.45 10.60 24.01
N ASN A 109 1.22 9.68 23.45
CA ASN A 109 2.51 9.98 22.83
C ASN A 109 2.37 10.54 21.41
N PHE A 110 1.14 10.59 20.85
CA PHE A 110 0.89 11.04 19.49
C PHE A 110 -0.08 12.21 19.46
N ASN A 111 0.24 13.17 18.60
CA ASN A 111 -0.57 14.35 18.33
C ASN A 111 -1.05 14.29 16.86
N LEU A 112 -2.30 13.90 16.68
CA LEU A 112 -2.92 13.84 15.35
C LEU A 112 -3.60 15.16 15.02
N TYR A 113 -3.47 15.60 13.77
CA TYR A 113 -4.12 16.81 13.28
C TYR A 113 -4.62 16.63 11.84
N LYS A 114 -5.68 17.32 11.49
CA LYS A 114 -6.18 17.36 10.11
C LYS A 114 -5.31 18.25 9.24
N GLU A 115 -5.13 17.87 8.00
CA GLU A 115 -4.52 18.71 6.99
C GLU A 115 -5.36 19.98 6.78
N ARG A 116 -4.71 21.13 6.71
CA ARG A 116 -5.35 22.40 6.40
C ARG A 116 -5.15 22.72 4.93
N SER A 117 -6.09 22.30 4.09
CA SER A 117 -6.00 22.42 2.63
C SER A 117 -5.84 23.86 2.12
N GLU A 118 -6.29 24.85 2.88
CA GLU A 118 -6.23 26.27 2.47
C GLU A 118 -4.83 26.89 2.60
N GLU A 119 -3.94 26.32 3.41
CA GLU A 119 -2.60 26.85 3.69
C GLU A 119 -1.48 26.20 2.90
N MET A 120 -1.75 25.08 2.24
CA MET A 120 -0.72 24.17 1.74
C MET A 120 -0.03 24.58 0.45
N TYR A 121 -0.62 25.47 -0.36
CA TYR A 121 -0.06 25.76 -1.69
C TYR A 121 0.20 27.24 -1.95
N ASN A 122 1.34 27.72 -1.47
CA ASN A 122 1.93 28.94 -2.01
C ASN A 122 2.74 28.57 -3.26
N LEU A 123 2.11 28.55 -4.42
CA LEU A 123 2.76 28.28 -5.68
C LEU A 123 3.47 29.53 -6.21
N TYR A 124 4.65 29.34 -6.77
CA TYR A 124 5.45 30.39 -7.38
C TYR A 124 5.87 29.98 -8.79
N SER A 125 5.86 30.92 -9.72
CA SER A 125 6.51 30.81 -11.03
C SER A 125 7.68 31.78 -11.04
N GLY A 126 8.89 31.27 -10.85
CA GLY A 126 10.05 32.09 -10.53
C GLY A 126 9.83 32.81 -9.19
N ASN A 127 10.00 34.17 -9.19
CA ASN A 127 9.80 35.00 -8.01
C ASN A 127 8.37 35.53 -7.85
N LYS A 128 7.45 35.18 -8.77
CA LYS A 128 6.06 35.65 -8.75
C LYS A 128 5.16 34.62 -8.11
N LYS A 129 4.44 34.99 -7.05
CA LYS A 129 3.42 34.16 -6.45
C LYS A 129 2.28 33.96 -7.45
N ILE A 130 1.85 32.70 -7.63
CA ILE A 130 0.70 32.35 -8.46
C ILE A 130 -0.56 32.66 -7.68
N THR A 131 -1.50 33.33 -8.33
CA THR A 131 -2.79 33.73 -7.76
C THR A 131 -3.93 32.95 -8.41
N LYS A 132 -5.16 33.14 -7.91
CA LYS A 132 -6.37 32.57 -8.53
C LYS A 132 -6.56 33.01 -9.98
N GLU A 133 -6.02 34.18 -10.36
CA GLU A 133 -6.12 34.75 -11.72
C GLU A 133 -5.25 33.99 -12.73
N ASP A 134 -4.24 33.24 -12.27
CA ASP A 134 -3.35 32.48 -13.14
C ASP A 134 -4.00 31.23 -13.76
N ASN A 135 -5.25 30.94 -13.43
CA ASN A 135 -6.05 29.82 -13.97
C ASN A 135 -5.47 28.41 -13.76
N ILE A 136 -4.41 28.25 -12.96
CA ILE A 136 -3.80 26.96 -12.72
C ILE A 136 -4.78 25.96 -12.11
N TRP A 137 -5.58 26.40 -11.14
CA TRP A 137 -6.60 25.57 -10.49
C TRP A 137 -7.73 25.19 -11.44
N LYS A 138 -8.09 26.06 -12.39
CA LYS A 138 -9.04 25.69 -13.43
C LYS A 138 -8.53 24.57 -14.33
N VAL A 139 -7.22 24.57 -14.63
CA VAL A 139 -6.59 23.50 -15.40
C VAL A 139 -6.55 22.21 -14.56
N TYR A 140 -6.16 22.31 -13.30
CA TYR A 140 -6.17 21.18 -12.37
C TYR A 140 -7.56 20.53 -12.27
N ASP A 141 -8.58 21.30 -11.89
CA ASP A 141 -9.96 20.82 -11.73
C ASP A 141 -10.51 20.22 -13.03
N GLY A 142 -10.19 20.83 -14.17
CA GLY A 142 -10.62 20.35 -15.47
C GLY A 142 -9.99 19.01 -15.86
N ILE A 143 -8.70 18.83 -15.61
CA ILE A 143 -7.98 17.57 -15.87
C ILE A 143 -8.45 16.50 -14.89
N GLN A 144 -8.36 16.76 -13.58
CA GLN A 144 -8.75 15.81 -12.55
C GLN A 144 -10.22 15.40 -12.68
N GLY A 145 -11.12 16.38 -12.87
CA GLY A 145 -12.54 16.12 -13.05
C GLY A 145 -12.88 15.33 -14.31
N THR A 146 -12.07 15.44 -15.38
CA THR A 146 -12.23 14.62 -16.59
C THR A 146 -11.81 13.19 -16.33
N ILE A 147 -10.65 12.99 -15.72
CA ILE A 147 -10.14 11.64 -15.36
C ILE A 147 -11.15 10.96 -14.43
N ALA A 148 -11.54 11.64 -13.33
CA ALA A 148 -12.46 11.10 -12.32
C ALA A 148 -13.87 10.77 -12.84
N LYS A 149 -14.31 11.38 -13.94
CA LYS A 149 -15.60 11.09 -14.57
C LYS A 149 -15.52 10.03 -15.67
N THR A 150 -14.32 9.72 -16.15
CA THR A 150 -14.12 8.76 -17.22
C THR A 150 -14.14 7.33 -16.68
N ARG A 151 -15.21 6.58 -17.03
CA ARG A 151 -15.43 5.19 -16.55
C ARG A 151 -14.80 4.13 -17.47
N LYS A 152 -14.16 4.55 -18.53
CA LYS A 152 -13.52 3.66 -19.50
C LYS A 152 -12.11 3.30 -19.02
N ASP A 153 -11.69 2.12 -19.39
CA ASP A 153 -10.31 1.63 -19.20
C ASP A 153 -9.44 2.16 -20.35
N ILE A 154 -9.10 3.45 -20.26
CA ILE A 154 -8.28 4.19 -21.24
C ILE A 154 -7.31 5.10 -20.49
N ALA A 155 -6.21 5.46 -21.15
CA ALA A 155 -5.21 6.32 -20.56
C ALA A 155 -5.72 7.77 -20.40
N PRO A 156 -5.42 8.46 -19.30
CA PRO A 156 -5.77 9.86 -19.10
C PRO A 156 -5.38 10.78 -20.26
N ILE A 157 -4.21 10.58 -20.86
CA ILE A 157 -3.73 11.41 -21.98
C ILE A 157 -4.70 11.44 -23.18
N GLU A 158 -5.53 10.41 -23.33
CA GLU A 158 -6.49 10.32 -24.44
C GLU A 158 -7.73 11.23 -24.24
N VAL A 159 -7.99 11.68 -23.03
CA VAL A 159 -9.24 12.39 -22.69
C VAL A 159 -9.06 13.71 -21.98
N VAL A 160 -7.89 13.95 -21.40
CA VAL A 160 -7.66 15.19 -20.61
C VAL A 160 -7.67 16.43 -21.48
N PRO A 161 -8.37 17.51 -21.03
CA PRO A 161 -8.34 18.80 -21.71
C PRO A 161 -7.03 19.56 -21.39
N TYR A 162 -6.88 20.70 -22.05
CA TYR A 162 -5.81 21.69 -21.78
C TYR A 162 -4.39 21.23 -22.15
N GLN A 163 -4.21 20.27 -23.05
CA GLN A 163 -2.88 19.76 -23.43
C GLN A 163 -1.93 20.84 -23.99
N ASP A 164 -2.46 21.89 -24.64
CA ASP A 164 -1.67 23.06 -25.11
C ASP A 164 -1.56 24.19 -24.08
N ASN A 165 -2.04 24.00 -22.85
CA ASN A 165 -2.01 25.03 -21.82
C ASN A 165 -0.63 25.06 -21.15
N ARG A 166 -0.11 26.27 -20.85
CA ARG A 166 1.19 26.47 -20.18
C ARG A 166 1.34 25.72 -18.84
N TRP A 167 0.25 25.36 -18.20
CA TRP A 167 0.23 24.65 -16.92
C TRP A 167 0.06 23.13 -17.07
N PHE A 168 -0.10 22.63 -18.31
CA PHE A 168 -0.38 21.22 -18.53
C PHE A 168 0.70 20.31 -17.96
N ASP A 169 1.98 20.59 -18.24
CA ASP A 169 3.10 19.78 -17.73
C ASP A 169 3.16 19.75 -16.19
N THR A 170 2.84 20.90 -15.55
CA THR A 170 2.78 20.98 -14.09
C THR A 170 1.66 20.09 -13.55
N MET A 171 0.48 20.12 -14.18
CA MET A 171 -0.67 19.29 -13.77
C MET A 171 -0.47 17.82 -14.11
N HIS A 172 0.18 17.52 -15.24
CA HIS A 172 0.58 16.16 -15.62
C HIS A 172 1.54 15.58 -14.56
N MET A 173 2.53 16.33 -14.13
CA MET A 173 3.43 15.93 -13.05
C MET A 173 2.68 15.74 -11.73
N THR A 174 1.77 16.67 -11.38
CA THR A 174 1.07 16.65 -10.08
C THR A 174 0.08 15.49 -10.00
N ILE A 175 -0.83 15.35 -10.97
CA ILE A 175 -1.90 14.35 -10.94
C ILE A 175 -1.37 12.97 -11.40
N GLY A 176 -0.39 12.94 -12.29
CA GLY A 176 0.22 11.72 -12.81
C GLY A 176 1.36 11.23 -11.92
N ALA A 177 2.57 11.75 -12.16
CA ALA A 177 3.78 11.21 -11.54
C ALA A 177 3.77 11.32 -10.00
N TRP A 178 3.25 12.40 -9.43
CA TRP A 178 3.24 12.62 -7.98
C TRP A 178 2.11 11.86 -7.27
N GLU A 179 0.86 11.96 -7.75
CA GLU A 179 -0.28 11.27 -7.11
C GLU A 179 -0.33 9.77 -7.44
N MET A 180 -0.16 9.42 -8.72
CA MET A 180 -0.31 8.06 -9.22
C MET A 180 0.99 7.29 -9.38
N GLY A 181 2.15 7.98 -9.31
CA GLY A 181 3.46 7.36 -9.57
C GLY A 181 3.67 6.96 -11.04
N LYS A 182 2.85 7.47 -11.97
CA LYS A 182 2.81 7.10 -13.38
C LYS A 182 2.47 8.32 -14.25
N ASP A 183 2.94 8.31 -15.49
CA ASP A 183 2.54 9.31 -16.47
C ASP A 183 1.10 9.09 -16.96
N PHE A 184 0.47 10.11 -17.52
CA PHE A 184 -0.92 10.03 -18.05
C PHE A 184 -1.11 8.98 -19.14
N SER A 185 -0.05 8.48 -19.76
CA SER A 185 -0.06 7.37 -20.72
C SER A 185 -0.07 5.98 -20.07
N ASP A 186 0.28 5.86 -18.79
CA ASP A 186 0.70 4.61 -18.17
C ASP A 186 -0.24 4.09 -17.08
N TYR A 187 -1.39 4.74 -16.88
CA TYR A 187 -2.43 4.25 -15.99
C TYR A 187 -3.83 4.45 -16.59
N SER A 188 -4.83 3.85 -15.96
CA SER A 188 -6.21 3.87 -16.43
C SER A 188 -7.05 4.91 -15.71
N CYS A 189 -7.86 5.68 -16.43
CA CYS A 189 -8.90 6.52 -15.85
C CYS A 189 -9.84 5.73 -14.94
N LYS A 190 -10.11 4.47 -15.25
CA LYS A 190 -10.96 3.60 -14.44
C LYS A 190 -10.35 3.30 -13.07
N ASP A 191 -9.04 3.09 -13.00
CA ASP A 191 -8.32 2.85 -11.74
C ASP A 191 -8.25 4.12 -10.90
N TYR A 192 -7.91 5.26 -11.52
CA TYR A 192 -7.96 6.56 -10.87
C TYR A 192 -9.33 6.85 -10.26
N ASN A 193 -10.38 6.59 -11.03
CA ASN A 193 -11.75 6.79 -10.59
C ASN A 193 -12.10 5.94 -9.36
N PHE A 194 -11.65 4.71 -9.33
CA PHE A 194 -11.88 3.82 -8.19
C PHE A 194 -11.17 4.33 -6.93
N ASP A 195 -9.93 4.78 -7.06
CA ASP A 195 -9.18 5.39 -5.95
C ASP A 195 -9.84 6.68 -5.46
N TYR A 196 -10.20 7.56 -6.38
CA TYR A 196 -10.85 8.84 -6.08
C TYR A 196 -12.19 8.68 -5.34
N GLU A 197 -12.99 7.67 -5.70
CA GLU A 197 -14.29 7.41 -5.05
C GLU A 197 -14.18 6.86 -3.62
N ILE A 198 -13.09 6.22 -3.28
CA ILE A 198 -12.89 5.61 -1.96
C ILE A 198 -12.12 6.50 -0.99
N ARG A 199 -11.46 7.55 -1.46
CA ARG A 199 -10.80 8.53 -0.60
C ARG A 199 -11.83 9.40 0.11
N GLU A 200 -11.68 9.52 1.41
CA GLU A 200 -12.33 10.58 2.17
C GLU A 200 -11.52 11.88 2.00
N SER A 201 -12.22 13.01 1.95
CA SER A 201 -11.58 14.31 2.02
C SER A 201 -10.93 14.51 3.40
N ASP A 202 -9.88 15.30 3.47
CA ASP A 202 -9.18 15.73 4.67
C ASP A 202 -8.38 14.60 5.38
N PRO A 203 -7.21 14.25 4.85
CA PRO A 203 -6.30 13.34 5.51
C PRO A 203 -5.80 13.89 6.85
N TRP A 204 -5.43 12.98 7.74
CA TRP A 204 -4.82 13.33 9.01
C TRP A 204 -3.31 13.13 8.95
N HIS A 205 -2.62 13.83 9.81
CA HIS A 205 -1.16 13.70 10.02
C HIS A 205 -0.85 13.37 11.47
N CYS A 206 0.35 12.83 11.68
CA CYS A 206 0.93 12.59 12.99
C CYS A 206 2.14 13.50 13.18
N LYS A 207 2.13 14.35 14.21
CA LYS A 207 3.22 15.29 14.48
C LYS A 207 4.54 14.57 14.75
N GLU A 208 4.51 13.44 15.41
CA GLU A 208 5.67 12.62 15.76
C GLU A 208 6.13 11.73 14.58
N GLY A 209 5.43 11.78 13.46
CA GLY A 209 5.67 11.00 12.26
C GLY A 209 4.82 9.74 12.16
N PHE A 210 4.30 9.48 10.96
CA PHE A 210 3.48 8.30 10.69
C PHE A 210 4.28 7.01 10.77
N GLY A 211 5.53 7.02 10.28
CA GLY A 211 6.41 5.85 10.40
C GLY A 211 6.71 5.48 11.85
N TYR A 212 6.87 6.46 12.73
CA TYR A 212 7.04 6.22 14.16
C TYR A 212 5.76 5.65 14.78
N LEU A 213 4.60 6.19 14.44
CA LEU A 213 3.31 5.68 14.90
C LEU A 213 3.11 4.20 14.50
N VAL A 214 3.44 3.83 13.24
CA VAL A 214 3.38 2.45 12.78
C VAL A 214 4.33 1.55 13.58
N SER A 215 5.57 1.99 13.78
CA SER A 215 6.55 1.20 14.53
C SER A 215 6.16 1.02 15.99
N GLU A 216 5.57 2.02 16.63
CA GLU A 216 5.07 1.92 18.00
C GLU A 216 3.86 0.99 18.11
N MET A 217 2.93 1.06 17.16
CA MET A 217 1.78 0.15 17.14
C MET A 217 2.18 -1.32 17.10
N PHE A 218 3.25 -1.63 16.40
CA PHE A 218 3.73 -3.01 16.19
C PHE A 218 5.05 -3.33 16.92
N LYS A 219 5.46 -2.54 17.89
CA LYS A 219 6.77 -2.72 18.58
C LYS A 219 6.97 -4.07 19.26
N THR A 220 5.88 -4.74 19.60
CA THR A 220 5.92 -6.07 20.25
C THR A 220 5.73 -7.22 19.28
N THR A 221 5.44 -6.93 18.01
CA THR A 221 5.27 -7.95 16.98
C THR A 221 6.61 -8.67 16.73
N PRO A 222 6.66 -10.00 16.83
CA PRO A 222 7.91 -10.73 16.65
C PRO A 222 8.34 -10.72 15.18
N VAL A 223 9.42 -10.01 14.87
CA VAL A 223 9.99 -9.90 13.52
C VAL A 223 11.46 -10.31 13.54
N LYS A 224 11.87 -11.13 12.58
CA LYS A 224 13.27 -11.46 12.34
C LYS A 224 13.83 -10.48 11.30
N LEU A 225 14.46 -9.43 11.77
CA LEU A 225 15.11 -8.39 10.97
C LEU A 225 16.41 -8.90 10.31
N ASN A 226 16.91 -8.12 9.33
CA ASN A 226 18.13 -8.43 8.59
C ASN A 226 18.11 -9.85 8.01
N THR A 227 16.94 -10.32 7.54
CA THR A 227 16.73 -11.67 7.04
C THR A 227 16.13 -11.59 5.64
N LYS A 228 16.98 -11.55 4.62
CA LYS A 228 16.56 -11.41 3.23
C LYS A 228 16.13 -12.75 2.65
N VAL A 229 14.89 -12.84 2.21
CA VAL A 229 14.35 -13.99 1.46
C VAL A 229 14.89 -13.97 0.04
N LYS A 230 15.38 -15.13 -0.42
CA LYS A 230 15.96 -15.34 -1.76
C LYS A 230 15.12 -16.28 -2.62
N GLU A 231 14.49 -17.28 -2.01
CA GLU A 231 13.67 -18.26 -2.73
C GLU A 231 12.50 -18.73 -1.90
N ILE A 232 11.38 -18.97 -2.57
CA ILE A 232 10.18 -19.57 -2.02
C ILE A 232 9.89 -20.83 -2.83
N ASP A 233 10.15 -21.99 -2.23
CA ASP A 233 9.87 -23.30 -2.82
C ASP A 233 8.53 -23.80 -2.27
N TRP A 234 7.54 -23.91 -3.14
CA TRP A 234 6.19 -24.37 -2.87
C TRP A 234 5.82 -25.63 -3.66
N SER A 235 6.82 -26.36 -4.12
CA SER A 235 6.65 -27.62 -4.88
C SER A 235 6.14 -28.80 -4.04
N GLY A 236 6.28 -28.71 -2.71
CA GLY A 236 5.95 -29.78 -1.78
C GLY A 236 4.65 -29.58 -0.99
N SER A 237 4.50 -30.32 0.10
CA SER A 237 3.36 -30.24 1.03
C SER A 237 3.52 -29.07 2.02
N GLY A 238 3.80 -27.87 1.56
CA GLY A 238 4.07 -26.69 2.35
C GLY A 238 5.02 -25.79 1.59
N VAL A 239 5.70 -24.91 2.30
CA VAL A 239 6.66 -23.99 1.71
C VAL A 239 8.01 -24.09 2.41
N LYS A 240 9.06 -24.00 1.64
CA LYS A 240 10.42 -23.78 2.12
C LYS A 240 10.88 -22.40 1.67
N VAL A 241 11.19 -21.54 2.62
CA VAL A 241 11.69 -20.19 2.38
C VAL A 241 13.18 -20.17 2.64
N THR A 242 13.98 -19.97 1.60
CA THR A 242 15.44 -19.84 1.68
C THR A 242 15.81 -18.38 1.90
N THR A 243 16.60 -18.13 2.93
CA THR A 243 17.08 -16.79 3.29
C THR A 243 18.59 -16.72 3.25
N ASP A 244 19.16 -15.55 3.44
CA ASP A 244 20.60 -15.35 3.65
C ASP A 244 21.12 -15.92 4.99
N LYS A 245 20.19 -16.33 5.89
CA LYS A 245 20.49 -16.90 7.22
C LYS A 245 20.02 -18.34 7.40
N GLY A 246 19.68 -19.02 6.31
CA GLY A 246 19.24 -20.42 6.31
C GLY A 246 17.80 -20.60 5.89
N ASP A 247 17.34 -21.84 5.90
CA ASP A 247 16.03 -22.26 5.43
C ASP A 247 15.00 -22.29 6.55
N ILE A 248 13.76 -21.92 6.20
CA ILE A 248 12.61 -21.95 7.10
C ILE A 248 11.50 -22.75 6.40
N LYS A 249 10.87 -23.68 7.12
CA LYS A 249 9.75 -24.48 6.62
C LYS A 249 8.45 -24.08 7.28
N ALA A 250 7.39 -23.95 6.51
CA ALA A 250 6.05 -23.64 7.00
C ALA A 250 4.96 -24.33 6.17
N LYS A 251 3.73 -24.34 6.69
CA LYS A 251 2.58 -24.84 5.94
C LYS A 251 2.24 -23.94 4.76
N THR A 252 2.40 -22.62 4.93
CA THR A 252 2.15 -21.60 3.91
C THR A 252 3.02 -20.38 4.12
N CYS A 253 3.10 -19.50 3.11
CA CYS A 253 3.69 -18.17 3.26
C CYS A 253 2.70 -17.08 2.84
N LEU A 254 2.83 -15.92 3.46
CA LEU A 254 2.17 -14.68 3.09
C LEU A 254 3.21 -13.67 2.66
N ILE A 255 3.12 -13.21 1.42
CA ILE A 255 4.07 -12.28 0.82
C ILE A 255 3.47 -10.88 0.85
N THR A 256 4.13 -9.95 1.54
CA THR A 256 3.70 -8.56 1.71
C THR A 256 4.74 -7.54 1.27
N VAL A 257 5.72 -7.99 0.50
CA VAL A 257 6.72 -7.11 -0.11
C VAL A 257 6.08 -6.25 -1.21
N SER A 258 6.76 -5.16 -1.58
CA SER A 258 6.27 -4.28 -2.66
C SER A 258 6.32 -4.97 -4.03
N ASN A 259 5.52 -4.47 -4.98
CA ASN A 259 5.58 -4.90 -6.37
C ASN A 259 6.97 -4.71 -6.97
N GLY A 260 7.68 -3.64 -6.61
CA GLY A 260 9.06 -3.42 -7.03
C GLY A 260 10.00 -4.57 -6.64
N VAL A 261 9.83 -5.15 -5.44
CA VAL A 261 10.59 -6.33 -5.01
C VAL A 261 10.17 -7.58 -5.80
N LEU A 262 8.87 -7.76 -6.06
CA LEU A 262 8.39 -8.91 -6.84
C LEU A 262 8.83 -8.82 -8.30
N SER A 263 8.76 -7.65 -8.91
CA SER A 263 9.16 -7.44 -10.32
C SER A 263 10.67 -7.45 -10.53
N SER A 264 11.48 -7.19 -9.49
CA SER A 264 12.95 -7.22 -9.60
C SER A 264 13.52 -8.63 -9.82
N GLY A 265 12.73 -9.69 -9.55
CA GLY A 265 13.17 -11.06 -9.62
C GLY A 265 14.15 -11.48 -8.50
N GLU A 266 14.34 -10.65 -7.47
CA GLU A 266 15.23 -10.97 -6.33
C GLU A 266 14.73 -12.14 -5.49
N ILE A 267 13.41 -12.38 -5.50
CA ILE A 267 12.79 -13.55 -4.86
C ILE A 267 12.46 -14.57 -5.94
N LYS A 268 13.17 -15.69 -5.94
CA LYS A 268 12.91 -16.81 -6.84
C LYS A 268 11.72 -17.63 -6.35
N PHE A 269 10.85 -18.05 -7.27
CA PHE A 269 9.73 -18.96 -7.00
C PHE A 269 9.99 -20.33 -7.61
N THR A 270 9.78 -21.39 -6.83
CA THR A 270 9.91 -22.79 -7.27
C THR A 270 8.65 -23.56 -6.84
N PRO A 271 7.81 -24.06 -7.78
CA PRO A 271 7.84 -23.79 -9.22
C PRO A 271 7.73 -22.30 -9.57
N LYS A 272 8.13 -21.93 -10.79
CA LYS A 272 7.94 -20.57 -11.28
C LYS A 272 6.47 -20.18 -11.23
N LEU A 273 6.20 -18.90 -10.98
CA LEU A 273 4.87 -18.34 -11.13
C LEU A 273 4.42 -18.41 -12.61
N SER A 274 3.12 -18.32 -12.86
CA SER A 274 2.62 -18.20 -14.24
C SER A 274 3.13 -16.91 -14.87
N ILE A 275 3.31 -16.93 -16.20
CA ILE A 275 3.72 -15.75 -16.96
C ILE A 275 2.77 -14.59 -16.71
N GLU A 276 1.46 -14.85 -16.71
CA GLU A 276 0.44 -13.85 -16.41
C GLU A 276 0.63 -13.19 -15.03
N LYS A 277 1.00 -13.99 -14.02
CA LYS A 277 1.26 -13.49 -12.67
C LYS A 277 2.53 -12.63 -12.61
N GLU A 278 3.60 -13.06 -13.25
CA GLU A 278 4.86 -12.31 -13.34
C GLU A 278 4.64 -10.99 -14.09
N GLU A 279 3.96 -11.02 -15.24
CA GLU A 279 3.61 -9.80 -15.99
C GLU A 279 2.75 -8.82 -15.17
N SER A 280 1.86 -9.33 -14.31
CA SER A 280 1.01 -8.46 -13.50
C SER A 280 1.78 -7.59 -12.52
N PHE A 281 2.97 -8.02 -12.07
CA PHE A 281 3.83 -7.22 -11.17
C PHE A 281 4.41 -5.98 -11.84
N HIS A 282 4.49 -5.97 -13.16
CA HIS A 282 5.00 -4.83 -13.95
C HIS A 282 3.90 -3.85 -14.38
N LYS A 283 2.62 -4.21 -14.17
CA LYS A 283 1.47 -3.39 -14.59
C LYS A 283 0.94 -2.47 -13.48
N ILE A 284 1.48 -2.56 -12.28
CA ILE A 284 1.04 -1.80 -11.11
C ILE A 284 2.13 -0.82 -10.70
#